data_e16702e4722b76681024c162babfd726
#
_entry.id   e16702e4722b76681024c162babfd726
#
_cell.length_a   1.000
_cell.length_b   1.000
_cell.length_c   1.000
_cell.angle_alpha   90.00
_cell.angle_beta   90.00
_cell.angle_gamma   90.00
#
_symmetry.space_group_name_H-M   'P 1'
#
loop_
_entity.id
_entity.type
_entity.pdbx_description
1 polymer ?
#
loop_
_entity_poly.entity_id
_entity_poly.type
_entity_poly.pdbx_seq_one_letter_code
_entity_poly.pdbx_strand_id
1 'polypeptide(L)'
;LTLEKTIRDDYNITQKLTIHVPQLECDSPDAEYINDELAAMYAAEFRQYEDSPEIEPQQDEWCPETYINWDAYWYGDCVSLVVFRYDGGSDPGYSRGWCFDFATEKQVSVTEMLQRMGLDPDAVQQQMLREAMQTFDRHMAQGGYYEGLLSGGNLASMRMNTLENNQLDDLCLLLPEQDRLVLRGGCSSTAAVSYTHLTLPTT
;
A
#
# COMPACT_ATOMS: atom_id res chain seq x y z
N LEU A 1 2.08 -17.01 -0.99
CA LEU A 1 3.53 -17.22 -1.18
C LEU A 1 4.27 -16.75 0.06
N THR A 2 5.14 -17.59 0.60
CA THR A 2 6.12 -17.20 1.63
C THR A 2 7.52 -17.52 1.11
N LEU A 3 8.38 -16.51 1.02
CA LEU A 3 9.75 -16.64 0.54
C LEU A 3 10.67 -15.76 1.39
N GLU A 4 11.57 -16.39 2.15
CA GLU A 4 12.57 -15.71 2.96
C GLU A 4 13.94 -16.28 2.63
N LYS A 5 14.70 -15.62 1.79
CA LYS A 5 16.05 -16.02 1.41
C LYS A 5 16.87 -14.90 0.78
N THR A 6 18.16 -15.08 0.78
CA THR A 6 19.08 -14.27 -0.02
C THR A 6 19.43 -15.03 -1.29
N ILE A 7 19.30 -14.39 -2.44
CA ILE A 7 19.51 -14.98 -3.75
C ILE A 7 20.45 -14.13 -4.60
N ARG A 8 20.87 -14.67 -5.73
CA ARG A 8 21.42 -13.88 -6.83
C ARG A 8 20.37 -13.76 -7.92
N ASP A 9 20.01 -12.53 -8.26
CA ASP A 9 19.00 -12.27 -9.29
C ASP A 9 19.56 -12.45 -10.71
N ASP A 10 18.71 -12.25 -11.72
CA ASP A 10 19.06 -12.38 -13.13
C ASP A 10 20.12 -11.39 -13.61
N TYR A 11 20.34 -10.31 -12.87
CA TYR A 11 21.39 -9.31 -13.11
C TYR A 11 22.67 -9.60 -12.33
N ASN A 12 22.75 -10.75 -11.66
CA ASN A 12 23.87 -11.15 -10.80
C ASN A 12 24.08 -10.21 -9.58
N ILE A 13 22.98 -9.60 -9.09
CA ILE A 13 22.97 -8.79 -7.87
C ILE A 13 22.50 -9.68 -6.72
N THR A 14 23.22 -9.64 -5.61
CA THR A 14 22.77 -10.29 -4.37
C THR A 14 21.60 -9.50 -3.79
N GLN A 15 20.47 -10.18 -3.57
CA GLN A 15 19.25 -9.57 -3.08
C GLN A 15 18.65 -10.39 -1.95
N LYS A 16 18.22 -9.71 -0.87
CA LYS A 16 17.45 -10.33 0.20
C LYS A 16 15.96 -10.21 -0.12
N LEU A 17 15.26 -11.33 -0.08
CA LEU A 17 13.83 -11.43 -0.29
C LEU A 17 13.14 -11.80 1.03
N THR A 18 12.18 -11.00 1.44
CA THR A 18 11.27 -11.27 2.57
C THR A 18 9.85 -11.04 2.06
N ILE A 19 9.26 -12.08 1.47
CA ILE A 19 8.04 -12.01 0.70
C ILE A 19 6.96 -12.85 1.39
N HIS A 20 5.95 -12.19 1.95
CA HIS A 20 4.78 -12.81 2.53
C HIS A 20 3.53 -12.28 1.82
N VAL A 21 2.96 -13.07 0.91
CA VAL A 21 1.74 -12.73 0.19
C VAL A 21 0.58 -13.51 0.80
N PRO A 22 -0.45 -12.83 1.33
CA PRO A 22 -1.59 -13.48 1.96
C PRO A 22 -2.51 -14.13 0.94
N GLN A 23 -3.45 -14.91 1.45
CA GLN A 23 -4.56 -15.49 0.70
C GLN A 23 -5.81 -15.47 1.56
N LEU A 24 -6.94 -15.10 0.96
CA LEU A 24 -8.25 -15.25 1.60
C LEU A 24 -8.71 -16.72 1.49
N GLU A 25 -8.95 -17.36 2.61
CA GLU A 25 -9.48 -18.73 2.67
C GLU A 25 -11.01 -18.70 2.63
N CYS A 26 -11.57 -18.48 1.45
CA CYS A 26 -13.00 -18.46 1.21
C CYS A 26 -13.29 -18.90 -0.23
N ASP A 27 -14.26 -19.82 -0.40
CA ASP A 27 -14.67 -20.36 -1.70
C ASP A 27 -15.72 -19.45 -2.37
N SER A 28 -15.34 -18.19 -2.65
CA SER A 28 -16.21 -17.26 -3.35
C SER A 28 -15.50 -16.59 -4.54
N PRO A 29 -16.27 -16.20 -5.59
CA PRO A 29 -15.67 -15.51 -6.74
C PRO A 29 -14.93 -14.23 -6.39
N ASP A 30 -15.39 -13.50 -5.38
CA ASP A 30 -14.77 -12.25 -4.95
C ASP A 30 -13.46 -12.52 -4.18
N ALA A 31 -13.41 -13.59 -3.38
CA ALA A 31 -12.17 -14.01 -2.73
C ALA A 31 -11.13 -14.53 -3.75
N GLU A 32 -11.59 -15.30 -4.75
CA GLU A 32 -10.75 -15.75 -5.87
C GLU A 32 -10.17 -14.56 -6.62
N TYR A 33 -11.00 -13.56 -6.95
CA TYR A 33 -10.55 -12.34 -7.61
C TYR A 33 -9.47 -11.60 -6.81
N ILE A 34 -9.66 -11.41 -5.50
CA ILE A 34 -8.67 -10.77 -4.63
C ILE A 34 -7.38 -11.59 -4.57
N ASN A 35 -7.48 -12.91 -4.45
CA ASN A 35 -6.33 -13.81 -4.43
C ASN A 35 -5.53 -13.77 -5.74
N ASP A 36 -6.22 -13.69 -6.89
CA ASP A 36 -5.59 -13.56 -8.20
C ASP A 36 -4.87 -12.22 -8.35
N GLU A 37 -5.48 -11.10 -7.88
CA GLU A 37 -4.80 -9.80 -7.85
C GLU A 37 -3.55 -9.83 -6.95
N LEU A 38 -3.66 -10.39 -5.74
CA LEU A 38 -2.53 -10.55 -4.81
C LEU A 38 -1.40 -11.37 -5.44
N ALA A 39 -1.75 -12.49 -6.08
CA ALA A 39 -0.79 -13.35 -6.75
C ALA A 39 -0.11 -12.63 -7.92
N ALA A 40 -0.87 -11.93 -8.76
CA ALA A 40 -0.33 -11.20 -9.91
C ALA A 40 0.57 -10.04 -9.51
N MET A 41 0.17 -9.28 -8.48
CA MET A 41 0.88 -8.07 -8.06
C MET A 41 2.13 -8.34 -7.21
N TYR A 42 2.08 -9.39 -6.36
CA TYR A 42 3.07 -9.56 -5.28
C TYR A 42 3.75 -10.92 -5.27
N ALA A 43 3.25 -11.93 -5.96
CA ALA A 43 3.85 -13.26 -5.96
C ALA A 43 4.49 -13.64 -7.28
N ALA A 44 3.92 -13.21 -8.41
CA ALA A 44 4.28 -13.73 -9.74
C ALA A 44 5.77 -13.53 -10.08
N GLU A 45 6.33 -12.36 -9.78
CA GLU A 45 7.73 -12.02 -10.09
C GLU A 45 8.75 -12.79 -9.23
N PHE A 46 8.33 -13.30 -8.05
CA PHE A 46 9.22 -13.98 -7.12
C PHE A 46 9.14 -15.51 -7.21
N ARG A 47 8.13 -16.07 -7.90
CA ARG A 47 7.98 -17.53 -8.03
C ARG A 47 9.17 -18.19 -8.67
N GLN A 48 9.84 -17.51 -9.60
CA GLN A 48 11.06 -18.02 -10.24
C GLN A 48 12.20 -18.27 -9.25
N TYR A 49 12.17 -17.63 -8.07
CA TYR A 49 13.21 -17.75 -7.05
C TYR A 49 12.89 -18.79 -5.97
N GLU A 50 11.71 -19.43 -6.00
CA GLU A 50 11.33 -20.45 -5.01
C GLU A 50 12.37 -21.58 -4.93
N ASP A 51 12.83 -22.06 -6.09
CA ASP A 51 13.83 -23.12 -6.22
C ASP A 51 15.29 -22.63 -6.31
N SER A 52 15.51 -21.32 -6.30
CA SER A 52 16.85 -20.74 -6.37
C SER A 52 17.64 -21.09 -5.10
N PRO A 53 18.94 -21.40 -5.20
CA PRO A 53 19.76 -21.67 -4.03
C PRO A 53 19.87 -20.41 -3.17
N GLU A 54 19.78 -20.59 -1.86
CA GLU A 54 20.11 -19.55 -0.91
C GLU A 54 21.62 -19.33 -0.90
N ILE A 55 22.03 -18.06 -0.80
CA ILE A 55 23.43 -17.67 -0.77
C ILE A 55 23.71 -16.79 0.46
N GLU A 56 24.96 -16.76 0.90
CA GLU A 56 25.42 -15.81 1.90
C GLU A 56 26.06 -14.60 1.18
N PRO A 57 25.68 -13.35 1.50
CA PRO A 57 26.35 -12.16 0.98
C PRO A 57 27.81 -12.16 1.40
N GLN A 58 28.70 -11.64 0.54
CA GLN A 58 30.08 -11.43 0.92
C GLN A 58 30.17 -10.26 1.93
N GLN A 59 31.24 -10.21 2.70
CA GLN A 59 31.46 -9.10 3.61
C GLN A 59 31.49 -7.78 2.82
N ASP A 60 30.71 -6.79 3.29
CA ASP A 60 30.56 -5.46 2.66
C ASP A 60 29.88 -5.47 1.26
N GLU A 61 29.30 -6.59 0.83
CA GLU A 61 28.52 -6.64 -0.40
C GLU A 61 27.20 -5.86 -0.24
N TRP A 62 26.89 -5.00 -1.22
CA TRP A 62 25.60 -4.33 -1.27
C TRP A 62 24.50 -5.36 -1.54
N CYS A 63 23.58 -5.51 -0.61
CA CYS A 63 22.50 -6.47 -0.66
C CYS A 63 21.17 -5.75 -0.39
N PRO A 64 20.51 -5.23 -1.44
CA PRO A 64 19.19 -4.61 -1.29
C PRO A 64 18.17 -5.65 -0.82
N GLU A 65 17.20 -5.19 -0.03
CA GLU A 65 16.09 -6.02 0.43
C GLU A 65 14.81 -5.64 -0.30
N THR A 66 14.12 -6.64 -0.86
CA THR A 66 12.72 -6.53 -1.22
C THR A 66 11.88 -7.17 -0.13
N TYR A 67 10.98 -6.37 0.42
CA TYR A 67 10.11 -6.76 1.52
C TYR A 67 8.65 -6.60 1.10
N ILE A 68 7.87 -7.69 1.22
CA ILE A 68 6.42 -7.69 1.07
C ILE A 68 5.83 -8.34 2.31
N ASN A 69 4.94 -7.64 2.96
CA ASN A 69 4.23 -8.14 4.12
C ASN A 69 2.81 -7.56 4.15
N TRP A 70 1.99 -8.04 5.06
CA TRP A 70 0.59 -7.66 5.14
C TRP A 70 0.10 -7.56 6.59
N ASP A 71 -0.96 -6.77 6.75
CA ASP A 71 -1.74 -6.70 7.97
C ASP A 71 -3.22 -6.92 7.67
N ALA A 72 -3.94 -7.52 8.60
CA ALA A 72 -5.38 -7.72 8.53
C ALA A 72 -6.07 -7.02 9.71
N TYR A 73 -7.02 -6.14 9.40
CA TYR A 73 -7.77 -5.36 10.38
C TYR A 73 -9.25 -5.76 10.33
N TRP A 74 -9.80 -6.13 11.48
CA TRP A 74 -11.15 -6.67 11.56
C TRP A 74 -12.15 -5.65 12.08
N TYR A 75 -13.33 -5.60 11.45
CA TYR A 75 -14.51 -4.88 11.92
C TYR A 75 -15.75 -5.79 11.75
N GLY A 76 -16.22 -6.40 12.84
CA GLY A 76 -17.23 -7.46 12.77
C GLY A 76 -16.75 -8.63 11.91
N ASP A 77 -17.54 -9.02 10.93
CA ASP A 77 -17.23 -10.07 9.96
C ASP A 77 -16.41 -9.56 8.74
N CYS A 78 -16.09 -8.27 8.70
CA CYS A 78 -15.31 -7.68 7.64
C CYS A 78 -13.84 -7.62 8.00
N VAL A 79 -12.97 -7.90 7.02
CA VAL A 79 -11.54 -7.69 7.10
C VAL A 79 -11.11 -6.60 6.12
N SER A 80 -10.23 -5.71 6.58
CA SER A 80 -9.40 -4.89 5.68
C SER A 80 -8.01 -5.51 5.64
N LEU A 81 -7.65 -6.06 4.50
CA LEU A 81 -6.34 -6.63 4.21
C LEU A 81 -5.49 -5.57 3.54
N VAL A 82 -4.34 -5.24 4.10
CA VAL A 82 -3.41 -4.25 3.56
C VAL A 82 -2.06 -4.91 3.32
N VAL A 83 -1.57 -4.84 2.09
CA VAL A 83 -0.26 -5.36 1.69
C VAL A 83 0.70 -4.19 1.48
N PHE A 84 1.88 -4.33 2.05
CA PHE A 84 2.98 -3.37 1.98
C PHE A 84 4.12 -3.96 1.16
N ARG A 85 4.65 -3.18 0.23
CA ARG A 85 5.84 -3.53 -0.54
C ARG A 85 6.91 -2.46 -0.38
N TYR A 86 8.13 -2.88 -0.09
CA TYR A 86 9.33 -2.05 -0.02
C TYR A 86 10.41 -2.67 -0.89
N ASP A 87 10.95 -1.90 -1.82
CA ASP A 87 12.08 -2.30 -2.68
C ASP A 87 13.30 -1.47 -2.29
N GLY A 88 14.31 -2.11 -1.74
CA GLY A 88 15.47 -1.56 -1.04
C GLY A 88 16.03 -0.25 -1.55
N GLY A 89 16.02 0.79 -0.70
CA GLY A 89 16.58 2.11 -0.95
C GLY A 89 15.59 3.17 -1.45
N SER A 90 14.36 2.82 -1.79
CA SER A 90 13.28 3.76 -2.05
C SER A 90 12.40 3.94 -0.81
N ASP A 91 11.86 5.13 -0.66
CA ASP A 91 10.91 5.54 0.37
C ASP A 91 9.74 4.54 0.50
N PRO A 92 9.12 4.40 1.69
CA PRO A 92 8.28 3.28 2.07
C PRO A 92 7.27 2.92 1.00
N GLY A 93 7.55 1.86 0.34
CA GLY A 93 6.92 1.19 -0.75
C GLY A 93 5.42 1.36 -0.93
N TYR A 94 4.90 0.71 -1.92
CA TYR A 94 3.48 0.71 -2.22
C TYR A 94 2.71 0.02 -1.10
N SER A 95 1.54 0.56 -0.75
CA SER A 95 0.53 -0.20 -0.01
C SER A 95 -0.74 -0.24 -0.82
N ARG A 96 -1.41 -1.37 -0.82
CA ARG A 96 -2.73 -1.56 -1.40
C ARG A 96 -3.61 -2.33 -0.43
N GLY A 97 -4.89 -1.98 -0.40
CA GLY A 97 -5.86 -2.57 0.51
C GLY A 97 -7.03 -3.20 -0.23
N TRP A 98 -7.60 -4.22 0.38
CA TRP A 98 -8.86 -4.86 -0.03
C TRP A 98 -9.72 -5.04 1.22
N CYS A 99 -11.02 -4.77 1.10
CA CYS A 99 -11.96 -5.10 2.15
C CYS A 99 -12.82 -6.27 1.71
N PHE A 100 -13.05 -7.23 2.62
CA PHE A 100 -13.83 -8.43 2.35
C PHE A 100 -14.75 -8.74 3.53
N ASP A 101 -15.99 -9.08 3.24
CA ASP A 101 -17.03 -9.45 4.22
C ASP A 101 -17.23 -10.97 4.19
N PHE A 102 -16.78 -11.67 5.22
CA PHE A 102 -16.89 -13.12 5.32
C PHE A 102 -18.32 -13.61 5.57
N ALA A 103 -19.22 -12.75 6.11
CA ALA A 103 -20.61 -13.14 6.30
C ALA A 103 -21.40 -13.20 4.99
N THR A 104 -21.06 -12.34 4.04
CA THR A 104 -21.69 -12.30 2.70
C THR A 104 -20.82 -12.92 1.61
N GLU A 105 -19.57 -13.25 1.94
CA GLU A 105 -18.54 -13.78 1.03
C GLU A 105 -18.25 -12.86 -0.15
N LYS A 106 -18.24 -11.54 0.10
CA LYS A 106 -18.07 -10.51 -0.94
C LYS A 106 -16.96 -9.52 -0.63
N GLN A 107 -16.34 -9.04 -1.69
CA GLN A 107 -15.56 -7.81 -1.62
C GLN A 107 -16.49 -6.64 -1.30
N VAL A 108 -16.02 -5.75 -0.42
CA VAL A 108 -16.71 -4.50 -0.08
C VAL A 108 -15.77 -3.31 -0.35
N SER A 109 -16.33 -2.17 -0.69
CA SER A 109 -15.55 -0.97 -0.89
C SER A 109 -15.16 -0.29 0.44
N VAL A 110 -14.17 0.57 0.43
CA VAL A 110 -13.85 1.43 1.60
C VAL A 110 -15.04 2.30 1.95
N THR A 111 -15.74 2.81 0.95
CA THR A 111 -16.99 3.57 1.11
C THR A 111 -18.04 2.78 1.92
N GLU A 112 -18.27 1.52 1.57
CA GLU A 112 -19.21 0.65 2.30
C GLU A 112 -18.73 0.36 3.73
N MET A 113 -17.42 0.14 3.91
CA MET A 113 -16.85 -0.07 5.25
C MET A 113 -17.08 1.15 6.15
N LEU A 114 -16.86 2.36 5.64
CA LEU A 114 -17.14 3.61 6.39
C LEU A 114 -18.60 3.73 6.78
N GLN A 115 -19.54 3.42 5.86
CA GLN A 115 -20.98 3.43 6.15
C GLN A 115 -21.35 2.44 7.25
N ARG A 116 -20.79 1.23 7.24
CA ARG A 116 -21.01 0.22 8.29
C ARG A 116 -20.46 0.67 9.65
N MET A 117 -19.40 1.50 9.65
CA MET A 117 -18.85 2.12 10.86
C MET A 117 -19.63 3.36 11.31
N GLY A 118 -20.72 3.74 10.60
CA GLY A 118 -21.53 4.92 10.93
C GLY A 118 -20.88 6.24 10.53
N LEU A 119 -19.85 6.21 9.68
CA LEU A 119 -19.18 7.39 9.16
C LEU A 119 -19.82 7.85 7.86
N ASP A 120 -19.81 9.17 7.60
CA ASP A 120 -20.24 9.74 6.33
C ASP A 120 -19.09 9.72 5.31
N PRO A 121 -19.15 8.88 4.24
CA PRO A 121 -18.06 8.75 3.29
C PRO A 121 -17.73 10.07 2.58
N ASP A 122 -18.72 10.92 2.27
CA ASP A 122 -18.47 12.19 1.59
C ASP A 122 -17.68 13.15 2.48
N ALA A 123 -18.01 13.22 3.77
CA ALA A 123 -17.27 14.02 4.73
C ALA A 123 -15.83 13.50 4.91
N VAL A 124 -15.66 12.17 4.97
CA VAL A 124 -14.36 11.52 5.08
C VAL A 124 -13.52 11.78 3.82
N GLN A 125 -14.10 11.62 2.62
CA GLN A 125 -13.44 11.92 1.35
C GLN A 125 -12.94 13.36 1.28
N GLN A 126 -13.79 14.33 1.64
CA GLN A 126 -13.40 15.73 1.65
C GLN A 126 -12.28 16.02 2.66
N GLN A 127 -12.31 15.37 3.82
CA GLN A 127 -11.24 15.52 4.81
C GLN A 127 -9.93 14.92 4.31
N MET A 128 -9.97 13.71 3.73
CA MET A 128 -8.79 13.06 3.14
C MET A 128 -8.14 13.91 2.06
N LEU A 129 -8.93 14.48 1.15
CA LEU A 129 -8.41 15.37 0.10
C LEU A 129 -7.77 16.64 0.68
N ARG A 130 -8.36 17.22 1.74
CA ARG A 130 -7.76 18.37 2.43
C ARG A 130 -6.40 18.02 3.04
N GLU A 131 -6.31 16.90 3.76
CA GLU A 131 -5.06 16.43 4.37
C GLU A 131 -3.99 16.08 3.32
N ALA A 132 -4.37 15.42 2.24
CA ALA A 132 -3.49 15.11 1.12
C ALA A 132 -2.91 16.40 0.51
N MET A 133 -3.75 17.40 0.28
CA MET A 133 -3.31 18.68 -0.26
C MET A 133 -2.45 19.49 0.69
N GLN A 134 -2.75 19.49 1.98
CA GLN A 134 -1.90 20.15 2.99
C GLN A 134 -0.52 19.47 3.09
N THR A 135 -0.48 18.14 3.00
CA THR A 135 0.77 17.39 2.99
C THR A 135 1.58 17.68 1.73
N PHE A 136 0.93 17.70 0.57
CA PHE A 136 1.54 18.08 -0.70
C PHE A 136 2.14 19.50 -0.62
N ASP A 137 1.34 20.50 -0.21
CA ASP A 137 1.78 21.89 -0.11
C ASP A 137 2.95 22.06 0.88
N ARG A 138 2.95 21.27 1.99
CA ARG A 138 4.05 21.26 2.97
C ARG A 138 5.34 20.70 2.37
N HIS A 139 5.28 19.59 1.63
CA HIS A 139 6.44 19.01 0.95
C HIS A 139 7.00 19.98 -0.09
N MET A 140 6.15 20.62 -0.85
CA MET A 140 6.57 21.63 -1.85
C MET A 140 7.22 22.85 -1.20
N ALA A 141 6.77 23.27 -0.02
CA ALA A 141 7.33 24.41 0.71
C ALA A 141 8.67 24.13 1.39
N GLN A 142 9.01 22.86 1.64
CA GLN A 142 10.27 22.51 2.29
C GLN A 142 11.50 22.69 1.40
N GLY A 143 11.31 22.91 0.09
CA GLY A 143 12.40 23.15 -0.85
C GLY A 143 13.34 21.94 -1.04
N GLY A 144 14.51 22.14 -1.58
CA GLY A 144 15.53 21.12 -1.75
C GLY A 144 15.48 20.45 -3.12
N TYR A 145 15.52 19.12 -3.19
CA TYR A 145 15.58 18.33 -4.42
C TYR A 145 14.50 18.69 -5.45
N TYR A 146 13.39 19.27 -5.01
CA TYR A 146 12.23 19.63 -5.82
C TYR A 146 12.35 21.01 -6.51
N GLU A 147 13.23 21.91 -6.06
CA GLU A 147 13.32 23.27 -6.63
C GLU A 147 13.65 23.29 -8.13
N GLY A 148 14.48 22.36 -8.60
CA GLY A 148 14.84 22.24 -10.02
C GLY A 148 13.79 21.58 -10.91
N LEU A 149 12.79 20.92 -10.33
CA LEU A 149 11.78 20.11 -11.01
C LEU A 149 10.41 20.82 -11.09
N LEU A 150 10.25 21.93 -10.37
CA LEU A 150 9.02 22.72 -10.28
C LEU A 150 8.87 23.71 -11.47
N SER A 151 9.14 23.28 -12.70
CA SER A 151 8.57 24.01 -13.84
C SER A 151 7.04 23.91 -13.76
N GLY A 152 6.34 25.05 -13.89
CA GLY A 152 4.93 25.21 -13.52
C GLY A 152 3.93 24.16 -14.04
N GLY A 153 4.27 23.40 -15.11
CA GLY A 153 3.44 22.32 -15.65
C GLY A 153 3.47 21.04 -14.80
N ASN A 154 4.63 20.69 -14.23
CA ASN A 154 4.78 19.49 -13.42
C ASN A 154 4.05 19.61 -12.08
N LEU A 155 4.08 20.79 -11.46
CA LEU A 155 3.39 21.03 -10.19
C LEU A 155 1.88 20.84 -10.29
N ALA A 156 1.27 21.35 -11.37
CA ALA A 156 -0.16 21.19 -11.59
C ALA A 156 -0.55 19.71 -11.79
N SER A 157 0.25 18.96 -12.56
CA SER A 157 0.03 17.52 -12.76
C SER A 157 0.20 16.72 -11.47
N MET A 158 1.23 17.01 -10.68
CA MET A 158 1.47 16.34 -9.40
C MET A 158 0.34 16.61 -8.41
N ARG A 159 -0.16 17.86 -8.38
CA ARG A 159 -1.30 18.24 -7.55
C ARG A 159 -2.57 17.49 -7.97
N MET A 160 -2.81 17.39 -9.27
CA MET A 160 -3.96 16.65 -9.82
C MET A 160 -3.85 15.15 -9.51
N ASN A 161 -2.68 14.54 -9.74
CA ASN A 161 -2.45 13.13 -9.39
C ASN A 161 -2.64 12.87 -7.89
N THR A 162 -2.22 13.80 -7.01
CA THR A 162 -2.47 13.68 -5.57
C THR A 162 -3.97 13.64 -5.26
N LEU A 163 -4.78 14.47 -5.92
CA LEU A 163 -6.24 14.46 -5.73
C LEU A 163 -6.87 13.19 -6.31
N GLU A 164 -6.46 12.75 -7.49
CA GLU A 164 -7.00 11.57 -8.17
C GLU A 164 -6.65 10.26 -7.43
N ASN A 165 -5.43 10.17 -6.87
CA ASN A 165 -4.97 8.98 -6.14
C ASN A 165 -5.45 8.89 -4.68
N ASN A 166 -6.32 9.80 -4.23
CA ASN A 166 -6.88 9.80 -2.87
C ASN A 166 -8.41 9.70 -2.90
N GLN A 167 -8.97 8.94 -3.85
CA GLN A 167 -10.37 8.56 -3.80
C GLN A 167 -10.54 7.42 -2.78
N LEU A 168 -11.65 7.40 -2.03
CA LEU A 168 -11.83 6.47 -0.89
C LEU A 168 -11.55 5.01 -1.26
N ASP A 169 -12.07 4.54 -2.37
CA ASP A 169 -11.96 3.14 -2.75
C ASP A 169 -10.56 2.73 -3.27
N ASP A 170 -9.66 3.73 -3.45
CA ASP A 170 -8.24 3.53 -3.75
C ASP A 170 -7.35 3.57 -2.49
N LEU A 171 -7.91 3.91 -1.32
CA LEU A 171 -7.17 4.05 -0.07
C LEU A 171 -7.03 2.71 0.66
N CYS A 172 -5.97 2.61 1.48
CA CYS A 172 -5.87 1.54 2.47
C CYS A 172 -6.59 1.95 3.75
N LEU A 173 -7.47 1.07 4.24
CA LEU A 173 -8.19 1.25 5.48
C LEU A 173 -7.50 0.43 6.58
N LEU A 174 -7.01 1.08 7.63
CA LEU A 174 -6.33 0.46 8.75
C LEU A 174 -7.11 0.72 10.04
N LEU A 175 -7.19 -0.28 10.89
CA LEU A 175 -7.84 -0.21 12.21
C LEU A 175 -6.81 -0.61 13.29
N PRO A 176 -5.79 0.23 13.55
CA PRO A 176 -4.71 -0.12 14.46
C PRO A 176 -5.18 -0.28 15.91
N GLU A 177 -6.30 0.34 16.27
CA GLU A 177 -6.94 0.28 17.59
C GLU A 177 -8.45 0.25 17.40
N GLN A 178 -9.21 -0.25 18.38
CA GLN A 178 -10.66 -0.45 18.26
C GLN A 178 -11.47 0.83 18.01
N ASP A 179 -10.95 1.98 18.41
CA ASP A 179 -11.59 3.29 18.32
C ASP A 179 -10.89 4.23 17.33
N ARG A 180 -9.99 3.69 16.50
CA ARG A 180 -9.16 4.49 15.62
C ARG A 180 -9.12 3.91 14.21
N LEU A 181 -9.68 4.65 13.27
CA LEU A 181 -9.58 4.39 11.84
C LEU A 181 -8.44 5.23 11.25
N VAL A 182 -7.62 4.63 10.42
CA VAL A 182 -6.61 5.33 9.62
C VAL A 182 -6.85 5.02 8.15
N LEU A 183 -7.01 6.05 7.34
CA LEU A 183 -6.99 5.97 5.89
C LEU A 183 -5.62 6.39 5.39
N ARG A 184 -4.99 5.56 4.59
CA ARG A 184 -3.67 5.83 4.01
C ARG A 184 -3.80 6.08 2.53
N GLY A 185 -3.35 7.26 2.10
CA GLY A 185 -3.28 7.67 0.70
C GLY A 185 -1.90 8.16 0.32
N GLY A 186 -1.72 8.55 -0.92
CA GLY A 186 -0.44 8.97 -1.49
C GLY A 186 -0.41 10.43 -1.91
N CYS A 187 0.73 11.10 -1.66
CA CYS A 187 1.05 12.39 -2.27
C CYS A 187 2.00 12.17 -3.44
N SER A 188 1.60 12.60 -4.62
CA SER A 188 2.46 12.50 -5.80
C SER A 188 3.68 13.42 -5.65
N SER A 189 4.85 12.90 -6.00
CA SER A 189 6.09 13.65 -6.09
C SER A 189 6.82 13.30 -7.40
N THR A 190 7.89 14.02 -7.73
CA THR A 190 8.65 13.78 -8.97
C THR A 190 9.50 12.51 -8.94
N ALA A 191 9.77 11.97 -7.76
CA ALA A 191 10.68 10.84 -7.60
C ALA A 191 10.12 9.73 -6.71
N ALA A 192 9.09 10.00 -5.92
CA ALA A 192 8.49 9.03 -5.01
C ALA A 192 7.06 9.43 -4.64
N VAL A 193 6.28 8.49 -4.14
CA VAL A 193 5.00 8.77 -3.49
C VAL A 193 5.24 8.86 -2.00
N SER A 194 4.99 10.02 -1.39
CA SER A 194 4.93 10.11 0.07
C SER A 194 3.51 9.82 0.54
N TYR A 195 3.37 9.17 1.69
CA TYR A 195 2.07 8.79 2.21
C TYR A 195 1.50 9.87 3.13
N THR A 196 0.19 10.08 3.02
CA THR A 196 -0.60 10.88 3.97
C THR A 196 -1.54 9.97 4.74
N HIS A 197 -1.88 10.35 5.96
CA HIS A 197 -2.77 9.59 6.81
C HIS A 197 -3.88 10.50 7.32
N LEU A 198 -5.11 10.04 7.19
CA LEU A 198 -6.25 10.60 7.90
C LEU A 198 -6.59 9.68 9.07
N THR A 199 -6.56 10.21 10.28
CA THR A 199 -6.98 9.49 11.49
C THR A 199 -8.34 9.99 11.93
N LEU A 200 -9.29 9.08 12.09
CA LEU A 200 -10.65 9.35 12.53
C LEU A 200 -10.96 8.55 13.79
N PRO A 201 -11.67 9.12 14.77
CA PRO A 201 -12.24 8.35 15.86
C PRO A 201 -13.38 7.49 15.31
N THR A 202 -13.41 6.20 15.67
CA THR A 202 -14.55 5.33 15.48
C THR A 202 -15.37 5.37 16.77
N THR A 203 -16.61 5.81 16.69
CA THR A 203 -17.53 5.88 17.84
C THR A 203 -18.21 4.56 18.09
#